data_3160b660bc2cde17491f3a5991305c55
#
_entry.id   3160b660bc2cde17491f3a5991305c55
#
_cell.length_a   1.000
_cell.length_b   1.000
_cell.length_c   1.000
_cell.angle_alpha   90.00
_cell.angle_beta   90.00
_cell.angle_gamma   90.00
#
_symmetry.space_group_name_H-M   'P 1'
#
loop_
_entity.id
_entity.type
_entity.pdbx_description
1 polymer ?
#
loop_
_entity_poly.entity_id
_entity_poly.type
_entity_poly.pdbx_seq_one_letter_code
_entity_poly.pdbx_strand_id
1 'polypeptide(L)'
;MTRPFFSKDRISDFELFDRHADQVVSKMKERFKEGIAVDVQDVLSRFTMDTATEFLFGQNVKSLSAGLPYPSTCNKISPRTHPSDKFALAFNRAQENTFPRGIFGKLWPVIEFWEDSVAKDKKITYEFTDPLIQAALEKKKAAKGIYEVDRDDSTLLDHLVHQTDGTRNPYCCV
;
A
#
# COMPACT_ATOMS: atom_id res chain seq x y z
N MET A 1 1.21 20.16 4.66
CA MET A 1 2.44 19.43 4.40
C MET A 1 2.39 18.62 3.09
N THR A 2 1.38 17.82 2.80
CA THR A 2 1.29 16.97 1.60
C THR A 2 0.74 17.66 0.33
N ARG A 3 0.08 18.82 0.47
CA ARG A 3 -0.59 19.53 -0.65
C ARG A 3 0.31 19.79 -1.87
N PRO A 4 1.59 20.19 -1.74
CA PRO A 4 2.45 20.39 -2.89
C PRO A 4 2.76 19.12 -3.68
N PHE A 5 2.75 17.95 -3.01
CA PHE A 5 2.98 16.66 -3.65
C PHE A 5 1.83 16.27 -4.58
N PHE A 6 0.59 16.59 -4.21
CA PHE A 6 -0.60 16.32 -5.03
C PHE A 6 -0.89 17.48 -5.99
N SER A 7 0.14 17.97 -6.69
CA SER A 7 -0.04 18.93 -7.78
C SER A 7 -0.71 18.27 -8.98
N LYS A 8 -1.38 19.09 -9.81
CA LYS A 8 -2.08 18.59 -11.00
C LYS A 8 -1.14 17.84 -11.95
N ASP A 9 0.09 18.32 -12.11
CA ASP A 9 1.07 17.75 -13.03
C ASP A 9 1.49 16.34 -12.59
N ARG A 10 1.69 16.13 -11.30
CA ARG A 10 2.03 14.79 -10.77
C ARG A 10 0.89 13.80 -10.80
N ILE A 11 -0.36 14.25 -10.56
CA ILE A 11 -1.53 13.38 -10.66
C ILE A 11 -1.85 13.04 -12.12
N SER A 12 -1.37 13.86 -13.06
CA SER A 12 -1.56 13.66 -14.51
C SER A 12 -0.50 12.74 -15.14
N ASP A 13 0.45 12.23 -14.37
CA ASP A 13 1.38 11.19 -14.84
C ASP A 13 0.65 9.85 -14.92
N PHE A 14 0.07 9.59 -16.10
CA PHE A 14 -0.69 8.38 -16.34
C PHE A 14 0.18 7.16 -16.67
N GLU A 15 1.47 7.31 -16.95
CA GLU A 15 2.34 6.19 -17.37
C GLU A 15 2.38 5.07 -16.33
N LEU A 16 2.46 5.44 -15.05
CA LEU A 16 2.43 4.48 -13.96
C LEU A 16 1.12 3.72 -13.90
N PHE A 17 0.00 4.44 -14.02
CA PHE A 17 -1.33 3.85 -13.97
C PHE A 17 -1.59 2.96 -15.20
N ASP A 18 -1.21 3.40 -16.39
CA ASP A 18 -1.37 2.65 -17.64
C ASP A 18 -0.58 1.34 -17.59
N ARG A 19 0.66 1.36 -17.13
CA ARG A 19 1.48 0.15 -16.97
C ARG A 19 0.83 -0.89 -16.05
N HIS A 20 0.27 -0.47 -14.91
CA HIS A 20 -0.44 -1.38 -14.01
C HIS A 20 -1.78 -1.82 -14.59
N ALA A 21 -2.48 -0.95 -15.32
CA ALA A 21 -3.73 -1.30 -16.00
C ALA A 21 -3.49 -2.36 -17.08
N ASP A 22 -2.42 -2.24 -17.86
CA ASP A 22 -2.03 -3.25 -18.84
C ASP A 22 -1.74 -4.61 -18.20
N GLN A 23 -1.09 -4.63 -17.03
CA GLN A 23 -0.88 -5.86 -16.27
C GLN A 23 -2.21 -6.49 -15.84
N VAL A 24 -3.15 -5.69 -15.33
CA VAL A 24 -4.50 -6.16 -14.97
C VAL A 24 -5.18 -6.77 -16.17
N VAL A 25 -5.24 -6.05 -17.29
CA VAL A 25 -5.88 -6.51 -18.53
C VAL A 25 -5.25 -7.82 -19.02
N SER A 26 -3.92 -7.93 -18.99
CA SER A 26 -3.21 -9.14 -19.35
C SER A 26 -3.60 -10.32 -18.46
N LYS A 27 -3.60 -10.14 -17.13
CA LYS A 27 -3.99 -11.17 -16.16
C LYS A 27 -5.45 -11.60 -16.32
N MET A 28 -6.35 -10.65 -16.56
CA MET A 28 -7.75 -10.97 -16.83
C MET A 28 -7.90 -11.75 -18.13
N LYS A 29 -7.20 -11.37 -19.20
CA LYS A 29 -7.21 -12.12 -20.48
C LYS A 29 -6.71 -13.55 -20.30
N GLU A 30 -5.65 -13.79 -19.52
CA GLU A 30 -5.16 -15.13 -19.19
C GLU A 30 -6.27 -15.96 -18.53
N ARG A 31 -6.96 -15.39 -17.55
CA ARG A 31 -8.04 -16.05 -16.81
C ARG A 31 -9.25 -16.37 -17.69
N PHE A 32 -9.64 -15.42 -18.55
CA PHE A 32 -10.74 -15.64 -19.49
C PHE A 32 -10.44 -16.77 -20.50
N LYS A 33 -9.19 -16.91 -20.95
CA LYS A 33 -8.79 -18.05 -21.80
C LYS A 33 -8.94 -19.39 -21.10
N GLU A 34 -8.76 -19.43 -19.77
CA GLU A 34 -9.00 -20.62 -18.96
C GLU A 34 -10.49 -20.90 -18.71
N GLY A 35 -11.38 -20.00 -19.08
CA GLY A 35 -12.83 -20.12 -18.80
C GLY A 35 -13.18 -20.00 -17.31
N ILE A 36 -12.30 -19.39 -16.49
CA ILE A 36 -12.45 -19.30 -15.05
C ILE A 36 -12.88 -17.90 -14.66
N ALA A 37 -13.89 -17.81 -13.79
CA ALA A 37 -14.36 -16.54 -13.24
C ALA A 37 -13.28 -15.82 -12.45
N VAL A 38 -13.31 -14.49 -12.50
CA VAL A 38 -12.38 -13.59 -11.82
C VAL A 38 -13.12 -12.80 -10.74
N ASP A 39 -12.54 -12.73 -9.56
CA ASP A 39 -12.99 -11.79 -8.54
C ASP A 39 -12.45 -10.39 -8.90
N VAL A 40 -13.34 -9.54 -9.40
CA VAL A 40 -13.01 -8.18 -9.84
C VAL A 40 -12.57 -7.32 -8.65
N GLN A 41 -13.12 -7.54 -7.46
CA GLN A 41 -12.76 -6.80 -6.26
C GLN A 41 -11.30 -7.10 -5.85
N ASP A 42 -10.89 -8.37 -5.88
CA ASP A 42 -9.49 -8.75 -5.62
C ASP A 42 -8.54 -8.15 -6.66
N VAL A 43 -8.91 -8.18 -7.93
CA VAL A 43 -8.10 -7.59 -9.02
C VAL A 43 -7.90 -6.10 -8.82
N LEU A 44 -8.98 -5.36 -8.54
CA LEU A 44 -8.92 -3.92 -8.32
C LEU A 44 -8.14 -3.58 -7.04
N SER A 45 -8.29 -4.38 -5.98
CA SER A 45 -7.51 -4.22 -4.75
C SER A 45 -6.01 -4.37 -5.01
N ARG A 46 -5.59 -5.35 -5.81
CA ARG A 46 -4.18 -5.53 -6.21
C ARG A 46 -3.68 -4.39 -7.09
N PHE A 47 -4.49 -3.96 -8.04
CA PHE A 47 -4.17 -2.83 -8.89
C PHE A 47 -3.92 -1.55 -8.07
N THR A 48 -4.86 -1.21 -7.19
CA THR A 48 -4.74 -0.01 -6.35
C THR A 48 -3.58 -0.12 -5.37
N MET A 49 -3.30 -1.31 -4.83
CA MET A 49 -2.18 -1.56 -3.94
C MET A 49 -0.84 -1.33 -4.64
N ASP A 50 -0.62 -1.98 -5.80
CA ASP A 50 0.63 -1.86 -6.56
C ASP A 50 0.85 -0.42 -7.02
N THR A 51 -0.21 0.22 -7.54
CA THR A 51 -0.15 1.61 -7.99
C THR A 51 0.13 2.57 -6.84
N ALA A 52 -0.60 2.44 -5.72
CA ALA A 52 -0.43 3.32 -4.57
C ALA A 52 0.94 3.18 -3.93
N THR A 53 1.43 1.96 -3.77
CA THR A 53 2.75 1.74 -3.14
C THR A 53 3.88 2.26 -4.03
N GLU A 54 3.77 2.11 -5.33
CA GLU A 54 4.78 2.65 -6.25
C GLU A 54 4.72 4.18 -6.32
N PHE A 55 3.53 4.78 -6.37
CA PHE A 55 3.35 6.23 -6.39
C PHE A 55 3.78 6.90 -5.08
N LEU A 56 3.40 6.32 -3.92
CA LEU A 56 3.66 6.94 -2.62
C LEU A 56 5.05 6.64 -2.07
N PHE A 57 5.54 5.42 -2.28
CA PHE A 57 6.78 4.92 -1.68
C PHE A 57 7.90 4.65 -2.69
N GLY A 58 7.61 4.74 -3.99
CA GLY A 58 8.56 4.41 -5.05
C GLY A 58 8.90 2.91 -5.14
N GLN A 59 8.09 2.06 -4.52
CA GLN A 59 8.30 0.61 -4.52
C GLN A 59 7.02 -0.14 -4.86
N ASN A 60 7.11 -1.00 -5.86
CA ASN A 60 6.00 -1.85 -6.27
C ASN A 60 5.97 -3.13 -5.42
N VAL A 61 4.86 -3.40 -4.76
CA VAL A 61 4.61 -4.62 -3.95
C VAL A 61 4.48 -5.86 -4.83
N LYS A 62 4.21 -5.68 -6.12
CA LYS A 62 4.06 -6.75 -7.13
C LYS A 62 2.94 -7.74 -6.81
N SER A 63 1.84 -7.26 -6.22
CA SER A 63 0.71 -8.11 -5.86
C SER A 63 0.00 -8.70 -7.08
N LEU A 64 -0.02 -7.98 -8.21
CA LEU A 64 -0.52 -8.48 -9.50
C LEU A 64 0.36 -9.61 -10.06
N SER A 65 1.67 -9.56 -9.79
CA SER A 65 2.62 -10.59 -10.24
C SER A 65 2.44 -11.93 -9.51
N ALA A 66 1.90 -11.90 -8.30
CA ALA A 66 1.56 -13.10 -7.53
C ALA A 66 0.46 -13.94 -8.19
N GLY A 67 -0.20 -13.39 -9.22
CA GLY A 67 -1.31 -14.04 -9.93
C GLY A 67 -2.65 -13.79 -9.23
N LEU A 68 -3.71 -14.03 -9.99
CA LEU A 68 -5.07 -13.88 -9.48
C LEU A 68 -5.50 -15.15 -8.73
N PRO A 69 -6.18 -15.04 -7.59
CA PRO A 69 -6.70 -16.20 -6.89
C PRO A 69 -7.72 -16.97 -7.74
N TYR A 70 -7.81 -18.26 -7.52
CA TYR A 70 -8.86 -19.09 -8.12
C TYR A 70 -10.10 -19.07 -7.23
N PRO A 71 -11.31 -19.04 -7.80
CA PRO A 71 -12.54 -19.17 -7.03
C PRO A 71 -12.59 -20.53 -6.33
N SER A 72 -13.25 -20.58 -5.17
CA SER A 72 -13.40 -21.79 -4.35
C SER A 72 -14.08 -22.97 -5.08
N THR A 73 -14.77 -22.66 -6.20
CA THR A 73 -15.40 -23.67 -7.07
C THR A 73 -14.40 -24.40 -7.97
N CYS A 74 -13.17 -23.92 -8.08
CA CYS A 74 -12.12 -24.57 -8.87
C CYS A 74 -11.23 -25.43 -7.98
N ASN A 75 -10.90 -26.65 -8.45
CA ASN A 75 -9.94 -27.53 -7.77
C ASN A 75 -8.47 -27.05 -7.88
N LYS A 76 -8.24 -25.86 -8.44
CA LYS A 76 -6.91 -25.27 -8.55
C LYS A 76 -6.59 -24.50 -7.25
N ILE A 77 -5.43 -24.78 -6.69
CA ILE A 77 -4.95 -24.11 -5.46
C ILE A 77 -4.43 -22.73 -5.83
N SER A 78 -4.99 -21.69 -5.23
CA SER A 78 -4.44 -20.34 -5.33
C SER A 78 -3.15 -20.26 -4.50
N PRO A 79 -2.02 -19.89 -5.08
CA PRO A 79 -0.82 -19.61 -4.30
C PRO A 79 -1.00 -18.28 -3.52
N ARG A 80 -1.61 -18.35 -2.33
CA ARG A 80 -1.71 -17.20 -1.40
C ARG A 80 -0.47 -17.08 -0.52
N THR A 81 0.72 -17.32 -1.07
CA THR A 81 1.97 -17.35 -0.31
C THR A 81 2.85 -16.14 -0.55
N HIS A 82 2.44 -15.23 -1.43
CA HIS A 82 3.23 -14.03 -1.72
C HIS A 82 3.20 -13.06 -0.52
N PRO A 83 4.35 -12.45 -0.12
CA PRO A 83 4.39 -11.50 1.00
C PRO A 83 3.40 -10.34 0.87
N SER A 84 3.14 -9.87 -0.38
CA SER A 84 2.15 -8.83 -0.66
C SER A 84 0.72 -9.22 -0.26
N ASP A 85 0.34 -10.50 -0.36
CA ASP A 85 -0.99 -10.96 0.03
C ASP A 85 -1.21 -10.80 1.54
N LYS A 86 -0.16 -11.06 2.34
CA LYS A 86 -0.23 -10.88 3.80
C LYS A 86 -0.39 -9.41 4.16
N PHE A 87 0.37 -8.53 3.52
CA PHE A 87 0.27 -7.09 3.72
C PHE A 87 -1.11 -6.56 3.29
N ALA A 88 -1.58 -6.91 2.09
CA ALA A 88 -2.87 -6.48 1.58
C ALA A 88 -4.04 -6.92 2.48
N LEU A 89 -4.03 -8.18 2.93
CA LEU A 89 -5.05 -8.70 3.85
C LEU A 89 -4.99 -8.03 5.22
N ALA A 90 -3.80 -7.79 5.77
CA ALA A 90 -3.64 -7.12 7.05
C ALA A 90 -4.09 -5.65 6.95
N PHE A 91 -3.71 -4.96 5.88
CA PHE A 91 -4.11 -3.58 5.63
C PHE A 91 -5.63 -3.43 5.51
N ASN A 92 -6.28 -4.27 4.70
CA ASN A 92 -7.73 -4.25 4.55
C ASN A 92 -8.44 -4.54 5.88
N ARG A 93 -8.02 -5.57 6.61
CA ARG A 93 -8.59 -5.89 7.93
C ARG A 93 -8.38 -4.78 8.96
N ALA A 94 -7.20 -4.16 8.96
CA ALA A 94 -6.94 -3.02 9.83
C ALA A 94 -7.90 -1.86 9.54
N GLN A 95 -8.20 -1.58 8.27
CA GLN A 95 -9.18 -0.56 7.89
C GLN A 95 -10.60 -0.94 8.33
N GLU A 96 -11.04 -2.18 8.05
CA GLU A 96 -12.36 -2.67 8.45
C GLU A 96 -12.54 -2.61 9.97
N ASN A 97 -11.55 -3.03 10.75
CA ASN A 97 -11.59 -3.02 12.21
C ASN A 97 -11.45 -1.59 12.79
N THR A 98 -10.86 -0.65 12.07
CA THR A 98 -10.76 0.75 12.49
C THR A 98 -12.06 1.51 12.27
N PHE A 99 -12.85 1.14 11.27
CA PHE A 99 -14.11 1.83 10.93
C PHE A 99 -15.10 1.89 12.10
N PRO A 100 -15.38 0.80 12.86
CA PRO A 100 -16.24 0.85 14.04
C PRO A 100 -15.74 1.82 15.11
N ARG A 101 -14.42 1.97 15.28
CA ARG A 101 -13.85 2.92 16.25
C ARG A 101 -14.30 4.37 15.97
N GLY A 102 -14.39 4.73 14.67
CA GLY A 102 -14.92 6.03 14.26
C GLY A 102 -16.38 6.21 14.61
N ILE A 103 -17.20 5.17 14.46
CA ILE A 103 -18.64 5.20 14.79
C ILE A 103 -18.86 5.33 16.30
N PHE A 104 -18.15 4.52 17.09
CA PHE A 104 -18.28 4.52 18.55
C PHE A 104 -17.59 5.72 19.23
N GLY A 105 -16.77 6.47 18.49
CA GLY A 105 -16.11 7.67 18.98
C GLY A 105 -15.33 7.40 20.26
N LYS A 106 -15.64 8.12 21.33
CA LYS A 106 -14.93 8.00 22.63
C LYS A 106 -15.22 6.69 23.40
N LEU A 107 -16.22 5.91 22.98
CA LEU A 107 -16.62 4.67 23.65
C LEU A 107 -15.87 3.43 23.12
N TRP A 108 -15.14 3.53 22.01
CA TRP A 108 -14.43 2.39 21.41
C TRP A 108 -13.48 1.65 22.38
N PRO A 109 -12.75 2.32 23.35
CA PRO A 109 -11.85 1.59 24.24
C PRO A 109 -12.59 0.69 25.24
N VAL A 110 -13.87 0.97 25.50
CA VAL A 110 -14.71 0.13 26.36
C VAL A 110 -15.16 -1.12 25.63
N ILE A 111 -15.39 -1.02 24.31
CA ILE A 111 -15.81 -2.13 23.46
C ILE A 111 -14.66 -3.10 23.20
N GLU A 112 -13.45 -2.57 22.99
CA GLU A 112 -12.24 -3.36 22.75
C GLU A 112 -11.37 -3.54 24.00
N PHE A 113 -11.99 -3.52 25.19
CA PHE A 113 -11.27 -3.62 26.47
C PHE A 113 -10.45 -4.91 26.59
N TRP A 114 -10.90 -6.03 26.01
CA TRP A 114 -10.27 -7.32 26.13
C TRP A 114 -9.21 -7.61 25.06
N GLU A 115 -9.37 -7.10 23.86
CA GLU A 115 -8.46 -7.36 22.74
C GLU A 115 -8.45 -6.19 21.75
N ASP A 116 -7.28 -5.70 21.42
CA ASP A 116 -7.11 -4.73 20.31
C ASP A 116 -7.19 -5.50 18.96
N SER A 117 -8.34 -5.37 18.30
CA SER A 117 -8.62 -6.07 17.04
C SER A 117 -7.66 -5.69 15.91
N VAL A 118 -7.03 -4.50 15.99
CA VAL A 118 -6.14 -3.97 14.96
C VAL A 118 -4.67 -4.29 15.22
N ALA A 119 -4.30 -4.64 16.45
CA ALA A 119 -2.88 -4.78 16.86
C ALA A 119 -2.09 -5.78 16.00
N LYS A 120 -2.68 -6.92 15.65
CA LYS A 120 -2.02 -7.97 14.85
C LYS A 120 -1.78 -7.48 13.42
N ASP A 121 -2.79 -6.90 12.80
CA ASP A 121 -2.74 -6.42 11.42
C ASP A 121 -1.84 -5.18 11.30
N LYS A 122 -1.85 -4.30 12.30
CA LYS A 122 -0.95 -3.17 12.45
C LYS A 122 0.53 -3.61 12.47
N LYS A 123 0.85 -4.68 13.21
CA LYS A 123 2.19 -5.23 13.26
C LYS A 123 2.67 -5.67 11.89
N ILE A 124 1.85 -6.43 11.15
CA ILE A 124 2.17 -6.89 9.78
C ILE A 124 2.38 -5.70 8.84
N THR A 125 1.52 -4.67 8.97
CA THR A 125 1.63 -3.45 8.16
C THR A 125 2.94 -2.72 8.45
N TYR A 126 3.34 -2.61 9.71
CA TYR A 126 4.61 -1.96 10.09
C TYR A 126 5.82 -2.78 9.65
N GLU A 127 5.81 -4.09 9.79
CA GLU A 127 6.88 -4.96 9.28
C GLU A 127 7.16 -4.74 7.79
N PHE A 128 6.13 -4.37 7.04
CA PHE A 128 6.25 -4.04 5.62
C PHE A 128 6.74 -2.59 5.40
N THR A 129 6.20 -1.62 6.14
CA THR A 129 6.49 -0.20 5.90
C THR A 129 7.79 0.27 6.54
N ASP A 130 8.22 -0.33 7.65
CA ASP A 130 9.44 0.07 8.37
C ASP A 130 10.71 0.04 7.51
N PRO A 131 10.99 -1.01 6.72
CA PRO A 131 12.15 -1.03 5.85
C PRO A 131 12.15 0.12 4.82
N LEU A 132 10.96 0.49 4.31
CA LEU A 132 10.81 1.57 3.35
C LEU A 132 11.14 2.93 3.99
N ILE A 133 10.63 3.15 5.19
CA ILE A 133 10.88 4.37 5.97
C ILE A 133 12.37 4.46 6.33
N GLN A 134 12.98 3.37 6.78
CA GLN A 134 14.40 3.34 7.11
C GLN A 134 15.28 3.65 5.89
N ALA A 135 14.98 3.04 4.74
CA ALA A 135 15.70 3.31 3.50
C ALA A 135 15.59 4.79 3.07
N ALA A 136 14.42 5.40 3.22
CA ALA A 136 14.24 6.82 2.92
C ALA A 136 14.99 7.73 3.92
N LEU A 137 15.03 7.37 5.20
CA LEU A 137 15.80 8.08 6.22
C LEU A 137 17.32 7.97 5.96
N GLU A 138 17.80 6.82 5.54
CA GLU A 138 19.21 6.62 5.19
C GLU A 138 19.60 7.43 3.96
N LYS A 139 18.76 7.47 2.92
CA LYS A 139 18.97 8.35 1.76
C LYS A 139 19.09 9.82 2.19
N LYS A 140 18.21 10.28 3.08
CA LYS A 140 18.28 11.65 3.62
C LYS A 140 19.58 11.92 4.36
N LYS A 141 20.03 10.98 5.22
CA LYS A 141 21.29 11.11 5.96
C LYS A 141 22.52 11.12 5.04
N ALA A 142 22.52 10.28 4.00
CA ALA A 142 23.62 10.20 3.03
C ALA A 142 23.73 11.47 2.19
N ALA A 143 22.63 12.14 1.90
CA ALA A 143 22.59 13.32 1.07
C ALA A 143 23.09 14.62 1.73
N LYS A 144 23.44 14.61 3.02
CA LYS A 144 24.08 15.72 3.77
C LYS A 144 23.86 17.12 3.18
N GLY A 145 22.63 17.60 3.18
CA GLY A 145 22.34 19.02 2.99
C GLY A 145 22.39 19.59 1.57
N ILE A 146 22.68 18.80 0.55
CA ILE A 146 22.61 19.20 -0.87
C ILE A 146 21.55 18.32 -1.55
N TYR A 147 20.31 18.47 -1.13
CA TYR A 147 19.16 17.89 -1.85
C TYR A 147 18.30 19.05 -2.36
N GLU A 148 18.61 19.53 -3.53
CA GLU A 148 17.55 19.98 -4.43
C GLU A 148 16.79 18.70 -4.78
N VAL A 149 15.68 18.47 -4.07
CA VAL A 149 14.74 17.42 -4.43
C VAL A 149 14.23 17.78 -5.81
N ASP A 150 14.75 17.09 -6.82
CA ASP A 150 14.18 17.17 -8.15
C ASP A 150 12.70 16.82 -8.02
N ARG A 151 11.83 17.81 -8.27
CA ARG A 151 10.39 17.70 -7.94
C ARG A 151 9.70 16.62 -8.75
N ASP A 152 10.28 16.21 -9.87
CA ASP A 152 9.68 15.22 -10.75
C ASP A 152 9.89 13.76 -10.28
N ASP A 153 11.01 13.43 -9.63
CA ASP A 153 11.34 12.04 -9.26
C ASP A 153 11.13 11.71 -7.76
N SER A 154 10.74 12.67 -6.90
CA SER A 154 10.60 12.44 -5.47
C SER A 154 9.28 11.75 -5.11
N THR A 155 9.34 10.70 -4.28
CA THR A 155 8.14 10.04 -3.74
C THR A 155 7.51 10.87 -2.62
N LEU A 156 6.23 10.57 -2.26
CA LEU A 156 5.60 11.19 -1.09
C LEU A 156 6.40 10.91 0.18
N LEU A 157 6.94 9.71 0.30
CA LEU A 157 7.77 9.30 1.44
C LEU A 157 9.03 10.18 1.54
N ASP A 158 9.73 10.39 0.43
CA ASP A 158 10.92 11.26 0.39
C ASP A 158 10.56 12.69 0.80
N HIS A 159 9.43 13.20 0.33
CA HIS A 159 8.93 14.52 0.68
C HIS A 159 8.61 14.65 2.19
N LEU A 160 7.92 13.66 2.77
CA LEU A 160 7.59 13.64 4.20
C LEU A 160 8.84 13.52 5.08
N VAL A 161 9.77 12.65 4.70
CA VAL A 161 11.04 12.46 5.40
C VAL A 161 11.89 13.74 5.35
N HIS A 162 11.86 14.47 4.24
CA HIS A 162 12.56 15.75 4.13
C HIS A 162 11.99 16.81 5.05
N GLN A 163 10.67 16.85 5.24
CA GLN A 163 10.00 17.83 6.11
C GLN A 163 10.04 17.49 7.61
N THR A 164 10.33 16.23 7.97
CA THR A 164 10.46 15.82 9.37
C THR A 164 11.90 16.02 9.85
N ASP A 165 12.11 16.86 10.86
CA ASP A 165 13.34 16.89 11.62
C ASP A 165 13.47 15.54 12.33
N GLY A 166 14.44 14.71 11.95
CA GLY A 166 14.61 13.31 12.35
C GLY A 166 14.50 12.95 13.85
N THR A 167 13.97 13.85 14.68
CA THR A 167 13.70 13.73 16.12
C THR A 167 12.24 13.39 16.44
N ARG A 168 11.30 13.49 15.49
CA ARG A 168 9.91 13.10 15.72
C ARG A 168 9.67 11.68 15.20
N ASN A 169 9.08 10.87 16.07
CA ASN A 169 8.63 9.52 15.73
C ASN A 169 7.82 9.57 14.42
N PRO A 170 8.25 8.89 13.34
CA PRO A 170 7.57 8.91 12.04
C PRO A 170 6.10 8.46 12.11
N TYR A 171 5.72 7.78 13.18
CA TYR A 171 4.35 7.29 13.42
C TYR A 171 3.39 8.33 14.03
N CYS A 172 3.84 9.54 14.34
CA CYS A 172 2.96 10.59 14.86
C CYS A 172 2.16 11.35 13.79
N CYS A 173 2.35 11.01 12.50
CA CYS A 173 1.69 11.70 11.39
C CYS A 173 0.69 10.80 10.63
N VAL A 174 0.37 9.62 11.14
CA VAL A 174 -0.64 8.69 10.58
C VAL A 174 -1.80 8.54 11.55
#